data_ff1d8d760d82d9b04bfbd15913175db0
#
_entry.id   ff1d8d760d82d9b04bfbd15913175db0
#
_cell.length_a   1.000
_cell.length_b   1.000
_cell.length_c   1.000
_cell.angle_alpha   90.00
_cell.angle_beta   90.00
_cell.angle_gamma   90.00
#
_symmetry.space_group_name_H-M   'P 1'
#
loop_
_entity.id
_entity.type
_entity.pdbx_description
1 polymer ?
#
loop_
_entity_poly.entity_id
_entity_poly.type
_entity_poly.pdbx_seq_one_letter_code
_entity_poly.pdbx_strand_id
1 'polypeptide(L)'
;MVITPDVSNLSFKMRNGIKYFELIAEKVKQEILPGLYINGLGYNGNIPGPTIQVYPGDYVNLRIYNKLDEPTSVHWHGLDIPNLMDGVPGVEPSPQILSGSYFDYYFRIINPPGTHMYHTHMDSSKQEMMELGGGFIILDPYETDRIIQKDYFIMLHEFHLKDLKMQEVKKGTYDIDPMSHDFNFFTMNGRCYPYTTPLEVMKGDMVRIRLGNIVWILTQSIFMGTNFWYLHRMAILYHAMVD
;
A
#
# COMPACT_ATOMS: atom_id res chain seq x y z
N MET A 1 -4.53 11.45 -11.98
CA MET A 1 -4.89 10.78 -10.71
C MET A 1 -4.62 9.29 -10.85
N VAL A 2 -3.95 8.69 -9.88
CA VAL A 2 -3.68 7.24 -9.87
C VAL A 2 -4.89 6.48 -9.34
N ILE A 3 -5.25 5.39 -9.99
CA ILE A 3 -6.34 4.48 -9.62
C ILE A 3 -5.74 3.26 -8.93
N THR A 4 -6.19 2.96 -7.73
CA THR A 4 -5.84 1.72 -7.03
C THR A 4 -7.10 0.85 -7.01
N PRO A 5 -7.24 -0.16 -7.90
CA PRO A 5 -8.41 -1.01 -7.91
C PRO A 5 -8.67 -1.62 -6.53
N ASP A 6 -9.93 -1.74 -6.12
CA ASP A 6 -10.39 -2.24 -4.83
C ASP A 6 -9.98 -1.42 -3.59
N VAL A 7 -9.18 -0.36 -3.76
CA VAL A 7 -8.66 0.47 -2.67
C VAL A 7 -9.00 1.94 -2.90
N SER A 8 -9.54 2.60 -1.89
CA SER A 8 -9.87 4.02 -1.97
C SER A 8 -8.64 4.91 -1.91
N ASN A 9 -8.74 6.10 -2.53
CA ASN A 9 -7.78 7.17 -2.25
C ASN A 9 -8.12 7.82 -0.91
N LEU A 10 -7.09 8.08 -0.10
CA LEU A 10 -7.27 8.76 1.18
C LEU A 10 -7.65 10.23 0.95
N SER A 11 -8.82 10.61 1.43
CA SER A 11 -9.26 11.99 1.37
C SER A 11 -8.52 12.87 2.40
N PHE A 12 -8.39 14.16 2.09
CA PHE A 12 -7.78 15.13 3.00
C PHE A 12 -8.68 16.35 3.20
N LYS A 13 -8.44 17.07 4.31
CA LYS A 13 -9.01 18.38 4.56
C LYS A 13 -7.92 19.43 4.41
N MET A 14 -8.16 20.46 3.60
CA MET A 14 -7.22 21.58 3.47
C MET A 14 -7.43 22.59 4.61
N ARG A 15 -6.36 22.91 5.36
CA ARG A 15 -6.37 23.93 6.40
C ARG A 15 -5.06 24.71 6.33
N ASN A 16 -5.15 26.03 6.14
CA ASN A 16 -3.98 26.93 6.09
C ASN A 16 -2.85 26.46 5.15
N GLY A 17 -3.20 25.91 3.99
CA GLY A 17 -2.22 25.38 3.01
C GLY A 17 -1.65 24.01 3.34
N ILE A 18 -2.12 23.34 4.38
CA ILE A 18 -1.70 22.00 4.81
C ILE A 18 -2.79 21.00 4.47
N LYS A 19 -2.42 19.87 3.88
CA LYS A 19 -3.30 18.71 3.65
C LYS A 19 -3.33 17.84 4.90
N TYR A 20 -4.49 17.75 5.55
CA TYR A 20 -4.71 16.91 6.73
C TYR A 20 -5.35 15.59 6.34
N PHE A 21 -4.64 14.51 6.59
CA PHE A 21 -5.07 13.14 6.38
C PHE A 21 -5.28 12.44 7.73
N GLU A 22 -6.18 11.44 7.74
CA GLU A 22 -6.42 10.61 8.91
C GLU A 22 -6.35 9.13 8.52
N LEU A 23 -5.44 8.39 9.16
CA LEU A 23 -5.32 6.94 9.07
C LEU A 23 -5.61 6.31 10.43
N ILE A 24 -6.32 5.20 10.41
CA ILE A 24 -6.65 4.41 11.59
C ILE A 24 -6.02 3.04 11.41
N ALA A 25 -4.97 2.74 12.18
CA ALA A 25 -4.39 1.40 12.25
C ALA A 25 -5.31 0.52 13.12
N GLU A 26 -5.82 -0.57 12.56
CA GLU A 26 -6.80 -1.42 13.23
C GLU A 26 -6.76 -2.87 12.72
N LYS A 27 -7.38 -3.77 13.50
CA LYS A 27 -7.60 -5.15 13.06
C LYS A 27 -8.67 -5.15 11.95
N VAL A 28 -8.39 -5.86 10.88
CA VAL A 28 -9.25 -5.92 9.69
C VAL A 28 -9.58 -7.37 9.36
N LYS A 29 -10.85 -7.60 9.02
CA LYS A 29 -11.30 -8.84 8.40
C LYS A 29 -11.51 -8.58 6.91
N GLN A 30 -10.57 -9.03 6.08
CA GLN A 30 -10.55 -8.80 4.63
C GLN A 30 -11.03 -10.02 3.85
N GLU A 31 -11.97 -9.85 2.93
CA GLU A 31 -12.34 -10.87 1.97
C GLU A 31 -11.34 -10.88 0.82
N ILE A 32 -10.64 -12.01 0.62
CA ILE A 32 -9.62 -12.15 -0.45
C ILE A 32 -10.12 -13.00 -1.63
N LEU A 33 -11.07 -13.90 -1.36
CA LEU A 33 -11.85 -14.68 -2.32
C LEU A 33 -13.29 -14.77 -1.83
N PRO A 34 -14.29 -14.99 -2.69
CA PRO A 34 -15.69 -15.06 -2.27
C PRO A 34 -15.95 -16.06 -1.14
N GLY A 35 -16.24 -15.52 0.04
CA GLY A 35 -16.47 -16.29 1.26
C GLY A 35 -15.20 -16.73 2.00
N LEU A 36 -14.01 -16.39 1.54
CA LEU A 36 -12.75 -16.61 2.23
C LEU A 36 -12.20 -15.28 2.75
N TYR A 37 -12.04 -15.19 4.07
CA TYR A 37 -11.61 -14.00 4.78
C TYR A 37 -10.31 -14.25 5.52
N ILE A 38 -9.53 -13.19 5.67
CA ILE A 38 -8.33 -13.18 6.52
C ILE A 38 -8.52 -12.22 7.70
N ASN A 39 -7.94 -12.56 8.83
CA ASN A 39 -7.71 -11.65 9.94
C ASN A 39 -6.32 -11.05 9.78
N GLY A 40 -6.25 -9.76 9.49
CA GLY A 40 -5.00 -9.02 9.30
C GLY A 40 -5.01 -7.70 10.04
N LEU A 41 -4.00 -6.89 9.77
CA LEU A 41 -3.90 -5.50 10.22
C LEU A 41 -4.01 -4.59 8.99
N GLY A 42 -4.70 -3.47 9.13
CA GLY A 42 -4.89 -2.57 7.99
C GLY A 42 -5.14 -1.13 8.43
N TYR A 43 -5.28 -0.27 7.44
CA TYR A 43 -5.63 1.12 7.67
C TYR A 43 -7.03 1.42 7.14
N ASN A 44 -7.84 2.10 7.96
CA ASN A 44 -9.21 2.52 7.61
C ASN A 44 -10.09 1.35 7.13
N GLY A 45 -9.97 0.19 7.81
CA GLY A 45 -10.79 -1.00 7.57
C GLY A 45 -10.42 -1.80 6.33
N ASN A 46 -9.28 -1.56 5.69
CA ASN A 46 -8.89 -2.21 4.45
C ASN A 46 -7.43 -2.69 4.43
N ILE A 47 -7.15 -3.72 3.63
CA ILE A 47 -5.84 -4.27 3.30
C ILE A 47 -5.73 -4.37 1.78
N PRO A 48 -4.77 -3.66 1.14
CA PRO A 48 -3.94 -2.60 1.71
C PRO A 48 -4.75 -1.39 2.16
N GLY A 49 -4.14 -0.54 2.99
CA GLY A 49 -4.69 0.75 3.37
C GLY A 49 -4.87 1.70 2.19
N PRO A 50 -5.62 2.80 2.36
CA PRO A 50 -5.97 3.72 1.28
C PRO A 50 -4.74 4.38 0.67
N THR A 51 -4.75 4.59 -0.65
CA THR A 51 -3.65 5.25 -1.37
C THR A 51 -3.62 6.75 -1.07
N ILE A 52 -2.47 7.24 -0.63
CA ILE A 52 -2.21 8.67 -0.41
C ILE A 52 -1.67 9.28 -1.70
N GLN A 53 -2.24 10.40 -2.15
CA GLN A 53 -1.78 11.11 -3.35
C GLN A 53 -1.49 12.57 -3.01
N VAL A 54 -0.27 13.01 -3.30
CA VAL A 54 0.23 14.36 -3.02
C VAL A 54 1.04 14.89 -4.20
N TYR A 55 1.42 16.16 -4.15
CA TYR A 55 2.30 16.79 -5.12
C TYR A 55 3.60 17.25 -4.47
N PRO A 56 4.70 17.39 -5.25
CA PRO A 56 5.91 18.03 -4.76
C PRO A 56 5.59 19.44 -4.23
N GLY A 57 6.13 19.77 -3.07
CA GLY A 57 5.88 21.06 -2.39
C GLY A 57 4.71 21.07 -1.43
N ASP A 58 3.83 20.08 -1.44
CA ASP A 58 2.73 20.00 -0.47
C ASP A 58 3.27 19.92 0.97
N TYR A 59 2.59 20.61 1.88
CA TYR A 59 2.69 20.36 3.31
C TYR A 59 1.60 19.41 3.72
N VAL A 60 1.98 18.34 4.41
CA VAL A 60 1.07 17.28 4.85
C VAL A 60 1.09 17.14 6.38
N ASN A 61 -0.05 16.89 6.96
CA ASN A 61 -0.21 16.37 8.32
C ASN A 61 -0.97 15.06 8.20
N LEU A 62 -0.30 13.96 8.54
CA LEU A 62 -0.88 12.63 8.53
C LEU A 62 -1.08 12.20 9.98
N ARG A 63 -2.31 12.26 10.45
CA ARG A 63 -2.67 11.79 11.78
C ARG A 63 -2.95 10.31 11.74
N ILE A 64 -2.19 9.57 12.52
CA ILE A 64 -2.31 8.12 12.66
C ILE A 64 -2.93 7.80 14.02
N TYR A 65 -4.13 7.26 14.02
CA TYR A 65 -4.76 6.72 15.22
C TYR A 65 -4.40 5.24 15.37
N ASN A 66 -3.89 4.83 16.51
CA ASN A 66 -3.61 3.43 16.80
C ASN A 66 -4.76 2.80 17.58
N LYS A 67 -5.53 1.95 16.93
CA LYS A 67 -6.57 1.09 17.53
C LYS A 67 -6.14 -0.37 17.70
N LEU A 68 -4.85 -0.66 17.48
CA LEU A 68 -4.29 -1.98 17.79
C LEU A 68 -4.12 -2.12 19.31
N ASP A 69 -3.99 -3.37 19.76
CA ASP A 69 -3.74 -3.66 21.18
C ASP A 69 -2.26 -3.47 21.58
N GLU A 70 -1.41 -3.10 20.63
CA GLU A 70 0.04 -2.95 20.77
C GLU A 70 0.52 -1.63 20.14
N PRO A 71 1.73 -1.15 20.48
CA PRO A 71 2.31 0.01 19.83
C PRO A 71 2.51 -0.20 18.33
N THR A 72 2.42 0.89 17.57
CA THR A 72 2.73 0.90 16.13
C THR A 72 3.52 2.15 15.75
N SER A 73 3.95 2.26 14.52
CA SER A 73 4.48 3.45 13.88
C SER A 73 4.13 3.44 12.40
N VAL A 74 4.39 4.52 11.67
CA VAL A 74 4.30 4.53 10.21
C VAL A 74 5.58 5.09 9.63
N HIS A 75 6.28 4.25 8.87
CA HIS A 75 7.41 4.63 8.06
C HIS A 75 6.95 5.03 6.65
N TRP A 76 7.48 6.13 6.15
CA TRP A 76 7.19 6.69 4.83
C TRP A 76 8.29 6.28 3.86
N HIS A 77 8.19 5.07 3.36
CA HIS A 77 9.26 4.40 2.62
C HIS A 77 9.71 5.17 1.38
N GLY A 78 10.99 5.57 1.36
CA GLY A 78 11.63 6.27 0.26
C GLY A 78 11.34 7.78 0.21
N LEU A 79 10.82 8.38 1.28
CA LEU A 79 10.67 9.82 1.39
C LEU A 79 11.84 10.45 2.15
N ASP A 80 12.31 11.61 1.66
CA ASP A 80 13.28 12.45 2.34
C ASP A 80 12.54 13.39 3.30
N ILE A 81 12.49 13.00 4.57
CA ILE A 81 11.73 13.69 5.61
C ILE A 81 12.57 13.83 6.89
N PRO A 82 12.18 14.73 7.83
CA PRO A 82 12.89 14.84 9.11
C PRO A 82 12.84 13.52 9.90
N ASN A 83 13.96 13.11 10.50
CA ASN A 83 14.10 11.85 11.24
C ASN A 83 13.02 11.64 12.32
N LEU A 84 12.57 12.73 12.99
CA LEU A 84 11.47 12.65 13.96
C LEU A 84 10.14 12.15 13.30
N MET A 85 9.99 12.37 12.00
CA MET A 85 8.80 11.99 11.22
C MET A 85 9.00 10.72 10.39
N ASP A 86 10.16 10.07 10.48
CA ASP A 86 10.50 8.90 9.65
C ASP A 86 9.76 7.62 10.07
N GLY A 87 9.29 7.56 11.32
CA GLY A 87 8.46 6.46 11.81
C GLY A 87 9.21 5.16 12.10
N VAL A 88 10.53 5.22 12.36
CA VAL A 88 11.41 4.09 12.68
C VAL A 88 11.87 4.16 14.14
N PRO A 89 11.02 3.85 15.14
CA PRO A 89 11.37 3.93 16.55
C PRO A 89 12.54 3.02 16.90
N GLY A 90 13.46 3.55 17.72
CA GLY A 90 14.65 2.82 18.17
C GLY A 90 15.87 2.96 17.26
N VAL A 91 15.70 3.29 15.99
CA VAL A 91 16.76 3.66 15.05
C VAL A 91 16.79 5.18 14.90
N GLU A 92 15.64 5.78 14.66
CA GLU A 92 15.43 7.22 14.53
C GLU A 92 14.69 7.76 15.77
N PRO A 93 14.74 9.10 16.03
CA PRO A 93 14.04 9.71 17.17
C PRO A 93 12.51 9.76 17.00
N SER A 94 11.96 8.93 16.13
CA SER A 94 10.53 8.80 15.88
C SER A 94 9.81 8.16 17.05
N PRO A 95 8.65 8.68 17.49
CA PRO A 95 7.91 8.10 18.60
C PRO A 95 7.15 6.85 18.19
N GLN A 96 6.93 5.96 19.18
CA GLN A 96 5.94 4.91 19.08
C GLN A 96 4.54 5.49 19.30
N ILE A 97 3.57 5.03 18.55
CA ILE A 97 2.16 5.36 18.75
C ILE A 97 1.57 4.27 19.64
N LEU A 98 1.35 4.58 20.91
CA LEU A 98 0.79 3.62 21.88
C LEU A 98 -0.66 3.27 21.53
N SER A 99 -1.11 2.09 21.97
CA SER A 99 -2.51 1.68 21.83
C SER A 99 -3.47 2.74 22.35
N GLY A 100 -4.52 3.03 21.60
CA GLY A 100 -5.53 4.05 21.94
C GLY A 100 -5.08 5.51 21.76
N SER A 101 -3.84 5.76 21.31
CA SER A 101 -3.31 7.10 21.09
C SER A 101 -3.18 7.44 19.60
N TYR A 102 -2.65 8.62 19.31
CA TYR A 102 -2.35 9.05 17.95
C TYR A 102 -1.03 9.82 17.88
N PHE A 103 -0.49 9.96 16.67
CA PHE A 103 0.64 10.84 16.36
C PHE A 103 0.38 11.59 15.07
N ASP A 104 0.85 12.84 14.98
CA ASP A 104 0.78 13.70 13.80
C ASP A 104 2.15 13.73 13.11
N TYR A 105 2.25 13.08 11.95
CA TYR A 105 3.40 13.20 11.08
C TYR A 105 3.24 14.46 10.21
N TYR A 106 4.09 15.46 10.45
CA TYR A 106 4.04 16.74 9.75
C TYR A 106 5.33 17.00 8.99
N PHE A 107 5.24 17.07 7.67
CA PHE A 107 6.40 17.34 6.83
C PHE A 107 6.00 17.96 5.48
N ARG A 108 7.01 18.44 4.75
CA ARG A 108 6.86 18.92 3.38
C ARG A 108 7.31 17.85 2.41
N ILE A 109 6.59 17.68 1.30
CA ILE A 109 6.98 16.78 0.21
C ILE A 109 8.08 17.46 -0.61
N ILE A 110 9.33 17.01 -0.45
CA ILE A 110 10.49 17.51 -1.18
C ILE A 110 10.96 16.56 -2.28
N ASN A 111 10.54 15.31 -2.24
CA ASN A 111 10.84 14.32 -3.25
C ASN A 111 10.18 14.67 -4.59
N PRO A 112 10.82 14.27 -5.72
CA PRO A 112 10.22 14.36 -7.06
C PRO A 112 9.01 13.43 -7.19
N PRO A 113 8.20 13.59 -8.26
CA PRO A 113 7.15 12.63 -8.59
C PRO A 113 7.65 11.19 -8.59
N GLY A 114 6.87 10.30 -7.97
CA GLY A 114 7.30 8.91 -7.78
C GLY A 114 6.24 8.03 -7.14
N THR A 115 6.59 6.75 -7.01
CA THR A 115 5.78 5.74 -6.34
C THR A 115 6.51 5.31 -5.08
N HIS A 116 5.86 5.49 -3.96
CA HIS A 116 6.33 5.19 -2.62
C HIS A 116 5.26 4.38 -1.89
N MET A 117 5.59 3.95 -0.68
CA MET A 117 4.68 3.21 0.20
C MET A 117 4.75 3.77 1.61
N TYR A 118 3.76 3.47 2.40
CA TYR A 118 3.81 3.64 3.85
C TYR A 118 3.51 2.30 4.51
N HIS A 119 4.19 2.00 5.59
CA HIS A 119 3.99 0.76 6.36
C HIS A 119 4.46 0.95 7.80
N THR A 120 4.08 0.01 8.67
CA THR A 120 4.59 0.00 10.03
C THR A 120 6.09 -0.30 10.05
N HIS A 121 6.79 0.21 11.07
CA HIS A 121 8.18 -0.19 11.39
C HIS A 121 8.32 -0.59 12.87
N MET A 122 7.19 -1.01 13.48
CA MET A 122 7.12 -1.61 14.80
C MET A 122 6.82 -3.09 14.66
N ASP A 123 7.68 -3.96 15.24
CA ASP A 123 7.54 -5.41 15.09
C ASP A 123 7.28 -5.82 13.63
N SER A 124 8.23 -5.43 12.76
CA SER A 124 8.09 -5.62 11.31
C SER A 124 7.82 -7.08 10.94
N SER A 125 8.42 -8.02 11.67
CA SER A 125 8.18 -9.46 11.48
C SER A 125 6.72 -9.88 11.70
N LYS A 126 5.92 -9.09 12.42
CA LYS A 126 4.51 -9.37 12.68
C LYS A 126 3.60 -8.38 11.97
N GLN A 127 3.76 -7.08 12.24
CA GLN A 127 2.80 -6.08 11.76
C GLN A 127 2.87 -5.88 10.24
N GLU A 128 4.07 -5.92 9.62
CA GLU A 128 4.19 -5.88 8.16
C GLU A 128 3.65 -7.15 7.52
N MET A 129 4.01 -8.32 8.06
CA MET A 129 3.51 -9.61 7.57
C MET A 129 1.99 -9.80 7.75
N MET A 130 1.36 -9.02 8.63
CA MET A 130 -0.08 -8.91 8.77
C MET A 130 -0.69 -7.77 7.93
N GLU A 131 0.09 -7.20 7.00
CA GLU A 131 -0.33 -6.32 5.91
C GLU A 131 -0.60 -4.84 6.28
N LEU A 132 0.02 -4.34 7.36
CA LEU A 132 -0.18 -2.95 7.80
C LEU A 132 0.60 -1.96 6.92
N GLY A 133 0.07 -1.66 5.74
CA GLY A 133 0.68 -0.73 4.78
C GLY A 133 -0.25 -0.28 3.66
N GLY A 134 0.26 0.62 2.80
CA GLY A 134 -0.48 1.17 1.66
C GLY A 134 0.39 2.01 0.72
N GLY A 135 -0.20 2.47 -0.39
CA GLY A 135 0.49 3.25 -1.40
C GLY A 135 0.63 4.72 -1.04
N PHE A 136 1.78 5.31 -1.37
CA PHE A 136 2.03 6.74 -1.27
C PHE A 136 2.57 7.26 -2.61
N ILE A 137 1.79 8.06 -3.31
CA ILE A 137 2.09 8.50 -4.66
C ILE A 137 2.34 10.00 -4.70
N ILE A 138 3.51 10.39 -5.18
CA ILE A 138 3.80 11.78 -5.50
C ILE A 138 3.51 11.98 -6.98
N LEU A 139 2.48 12.76 -7.26
CA LEU A 139 1.98 13.02 -8.61
C LEU A 139 2.86 14.04 -9.33
N ASP A 140 3.00 13.89 -10.64
CA ASP A 140 3.64 14.90 -11.46
C ASP A 140 2.63 16.01 -11.78
N PRO A 141 2.87 17.27 -11.35
CA PRO A 141 1.97 18.38 -11.63
C PRO A 141 1.96 18.81 -13.12
N TYR A 142 2.94 18.36 -13.89
CA TYR A 142 3.10 18.68 -15.32
C TYR A 142 2.63 17.56 -16.24
N GLU A 143 2.33 16.39 -15.68
CA GLU A 143 1.84 15.26 -16.47
C GLU A 143 0.38 15.49 -16.86
N THR A 144 0.08 15.33 -18.13
CA THR A 144 -1.26 15.47 -18.68
C THR A 144 -1.81 14.12 -19.12
N ASP A 145 -3.13 13.99 -19.15
CA ASP A 145 -3.84 12.80 -19.66
C ASP A 145 -3.55 12.52 -21.15
N ARG A 146 -2.87 13.45 -21.85
CA ARG A 146 -2.41 13.21 -23.22
C ARG A 146 -1.20 12.30 -23.31
N ILE A 147 -0.43 12.18 -22.19
CA ILE A 147 0.77 11.33 -22.14
C ILE A 147 0.41 9.98 -21.55
N ILE A 148 -0.27 9.98 -20.40
CA ILE A 148 -0.72 8.76 -19.70
C ILE A 148 -2.24 8.84 -19.51
N GLN A 149 -2.97 8.00 -20.23
CA GLN A 149 -4.43 7.97 -20.16
C GLN A 149 -4.91 7.19 -18.92
N LYS A 150 -4.17 6.18 -18.54
CA LYS A 150 -4.47 5.33 -17.38
C LYS A 150 -3.25 5.15 -16.51
N ASP A 151 -3.39 5.41 -15.21
CA ASP A 151 -2.33 5.26 -14.22
C ASP A 151 -2.86 4.44 -13.05
N TYR A 152 -2.34 3.22 -12.90
CA TYR A 152 -2.78 2.25 -11.91
C TYR A 152 -1.69 1.99 -10.89
N PHE A 153 -2.09 1.83 -9.62
CA PHE A 153 -1.21 1.33 -8.58
C PHE A 153 -1.73 -0.03 -8.08
N ILE A 154 -0.84 -1.01 -8.02
CA ILE A 154 -1.12 -2.36 -7.54
C ILE A 154 -0.16 -2.67 -6.40
N MET A 155 -0.70 -2.91 -5.22
CA MET A 155 0.03 -3.43 -4.08
C MET A 155 -0.03 -4.95 -4.11
N LEU A 156 1.15 -5.56 -4.12
CA LEU A 156 1.32 -7.01 -4.08
C LEU A 156 1.56 -7.43 -2.63
N HIS A 157 0.86 -8.48 -2.20
CA HIS A 157 1.04 -9.07 -0.89
C HIS A 157 1.09 -10.59 -0.99
N GLU A 158 1.83 -11.19 -0.07
CA GLU A 158 1.98 -12.64 0.05
C GLU A 158 1.90 -13.02 1.52
N PHE A 159 1.12 -14.04 1.85
CA PHE A 159 0.97 -14.49 3.22
C PHE A 159 0.69 -16.00 3.31
N HIS A 160 0.95 -16.54 4.49
CA HIS A 160 0.62 -17.89 4.85
C HIS A 160 -0.66 -17.92 5.68
N LEU A 161 -1.69 -18.62 5.22
CA LEU A 161 -2.89 -18.88 6.01
C LEU A 161 -2.74 -20.16 6.78
N LYS A 162 -2.89 -20.08 8.11
CA LYS A 162 -2.83 -21.22 9.03
C LYS A 162 -3.90 -22.25 8.70
N ASP A 163 -3.55 -23.50 8.86
CA ASP A 163 -4.47 -24.65 8.75
C ASP A 163 -5.20 -24.78 7.41
N LEU A 164 -4.78 -24.05 6.37
CA LEU A 164 -5.38 -24.10 5.05
C LEU A 164 -4.54 -24.94 4.10
N LYS A 165 -5.10 -26.11 3.70
CA LYS A 165 -4.51 -26.93 2.64
C LYS A 165 -5.02 -26.45 1.29
N MET A 166 -4.12 -26.09 0.36
CA MET A 166 -4.46 -25.60 -0.98
C MET A 166 -5.42 -26.51 -1.77
N GLN A 167 -5.40 -27.80 -1.50
CA GLN A 167 -6.32 -28.75 -2.13
C GLN A 167 -7.74 -28.72 -1.57
N GLU A 168 -7.95 -28.05 -0.43
CA GLU A 168 -9.22 -28.02 0.31
C GLU A 168 -9.60 -26.61 0.73
N VAL A 169 -9.48 -25.63 -0.19
CA VAL A 169 -9.86 -24.23 0.10
C VAL A 169 -11.35 -24.17 0.42
N LYS A 170 -11.70 -23.95 1.67
CA LYS A 170 -13.09 -23.83 2.15
C LYS A 170 -13.41 -22.37 2.48
N LYS A 171 -14.67 -22.01 2.34
CA LYS A 171 -15.18 -20.74 2.84
C LYS A 171 -14.96 -20.66 4.36
N GLY A 172 -14.54 -19.51 4.84
CA GLY A 172 -14.24 -19.31 6.25
C GLY A 172 -13.37 -18.07 6.51
N THR A 173 -12.97 -17.92 7.77
CA THR A 173 -12.03 -16.90 8.20
C THR A 173 -10.78 -17.57 8.70
N TYR A 174 -9.63 -17.12 8.23
CA TYR A 174 -8.32 -17.71 8.50
C TYR A 174 -7.38 -16.67 9.10
N ASP A 175 -6.50 -17.12 9.98
CA ASP A 175 -5.46 -16.26 10.54
C ASP A 175 -4.21 -16.33 9.67
N ILE A 176 -3.57 -15.18 9.48
CA ILE A 176 -2.25 -15.09 8.87
C ILE A 176 -1.22 -15.64 9.86
N ASP A 177 -0.27 -16.45 9.40
CA ASP A 177 0.93 -16.77 10.16
C ASP A 177 2.07 -15.84 9.79
N PRO A 178 2.33 -14.80 10.59
CA PRO A 178 3.36 -13.82 10.27
C PRO A 178 4.79 -14.37 10.39
N MET A 179 4.96 -15.55 10.99
CA MET A 179 6.27 -16.18 11.18
C MET A 179 6.59 -17.20 10.08
N SER A 180 5.64 -17.51 9.20
CA SER A 180 5.85 -18.46 8.11
C SER A 180 6.33 -17.76 6.84
N HIS A 181 7.36 -18.32 6.21
CA HIS A 181 7.81 -17.93 4.87
C HIS A 181 7.33 -18.88 3.77
N ASP A 182 6.46 -19.83 4.12
CA ASP A 182 5.84 -20.78 3.18
C ASP A 182 4.51 -20.19 2.69
N PHE A 183 4.61 -19.14 1.86
CA PHE A 183 3.44 -18.38 1.39
C PHE A 183 2.54 -19.26 0.52
N ASN A 184 1.26 -19.26 0.85
CA ASN A 184 0.23 -20.03 0.14
C ASN A 184 -0.86 -19.15 -0.50
N PHE A 185 -0.87 -17.83 -0.23
CA PHE A 185 -1.76 -16.86 -0.84
C PHE A 185 -1.03 -15.63 -1.33
N PHE A 186 -1.49 -15.13 -2.50
CA PHE A 186 -0.96 -13.94 -3.16
C PHE A 186 -2.12 -13.05 -3.55
N THR A 187 -2.03 -11.76 -3.21
CA THR A 187 -3.08 -10.79 -3.54
C THR A 187 -2.54 -9.61 -4.34
N MET A 188 -3.42 -9.03 -5.15
CA MET A 188 -3.27 -7.72 -5.77
C MET A 188 -4.34 -6.82 -5.17
N ASN A 189 -3.91 -5.76 -4.46
CA ASN A 189 -4.82 -4.85 -3.77
C ASN A 189 -5.82 -5.59 -2.85
N GLY A 190 -5.36 -6.62 -2.12
CA GLY A 190 -6.16 -7.36 -1.17
C GLY A 190 -7.12 -8.39 -1.76
N ARG A 191 -7.01 -8.71 -3.07
CA ARG A 191 -7.82 -9.74 -3.75
C ARG A 191 -6.93 -10.78 -4.42
N CYS A 192 -7.33 -12.06 -4.33
CA CYS A 192 -6.69 -13.15 -5.07
C CYS A 192 -7.30 -13.32 -6.46
N TYR A 193 -6.47 -13.70 -7.44
CA TYR A 193 -6.97 -14.14 -8.74
C TYR A 193 -7.92 -15.34 -8.57
N PRO A 194 -9.04 -15.45 -9.31
CA PRO A 194 -9.49 -14.57 -10.42
C PRO A 194 -10.41 -13.40 -9.99
N TYR A 195 -10.47 -13.06 -8.71
CA TYR A 195 -11.35 -12.02 -8.15
C TYR A 195 -10.68 -10.65 -7.99
N THR A 196 -9.50 -10.48 -8.57
CA THR A 196 -8.87 -9.17 -8.73
C THR A 196 -9.67 -8.33 -9.71
N THR A 197 -9.86 -7.04 -9.41
CA THR A 197 -10.55 -6.13 -10.33
C THR A 197 -9.74 -5.94 -11.62
N PRO A 198 -10.32 -6.17 -12.81
CA PRO A 198 -9.65 -5.95 -14.09
C PRO A 198 -9.24 -4.48 -14.28
N LEU A 199 -8.11 -4.25 -14.94
CA LEU A 199 -7.72 -2.92 -15.38
C LEU A 199 -8.45 -2.54 -16.66
N GLU A 200 -9.25 -1.47 -16.62
CA GLU A 200 -10.03 -1.01 -17.77
C GLU A 200 -9.19 -0.08 -18.64
N VAL A 201 -8.92 -0.50 -19.87
CA VAL A 201 -8.12 0.23 -20.86
C VAL A 201 -8.80 0.21 -22.23
N MET A 202 -8.52 1.22 -23.04
CA MET A 202 -8.96 1.27 -24.43
C MET A 202 -7.76 1.01 -25.36
N LYS A 203 -8.04 0.47 -26.55
CA LYS A 203 -7.02 0.30 -27.57
C LYS A 203 -6.39 1.67 -27.91
N GLY A 204 -5.05 1.75 -27.81
CA GLY A 204 -4.27 2.95 -28.04
C GLY A 204 -3.98 3.77 -26.78
N ASP A 205 -4.49 3.38 -25.60
CA ASP A 205 -4.12 4.03 -24.35
C ASP A 205 -2.65 3.76 -23.99
N MET A 206 -1.95 4.80 -23.57
CA MET A 206 -0.70 4.68 -22.83
C MET A 206 -1.05 4.44 -21.36
N VAL A 207 -0.68 3.27 -20.87
CA VAL A 207 -1.02 2.81 -19.52
C VAL A 207 0.24 2.76 -18.66
N ARG A 208 0.17 3.34 -17.46
CA ARG A 208 1.19 3.18 -16.43
C ARG A 208 0.68 2.23 -15.37
N ILE A 209 1.44 1.21 -15.04
CA ILE A 209 1.20 0.33 -13.91
C ILE A 209 2.34 0.53 -12.92
N ARG A 210 1.99 0.99 -11.72
CA ARG A 210 2.87 1.14 -10.57
C ARG A 210 2.71 -0.08 -9.69
N LEU A 211 3.82 -0.70 -9.29
CA LEU A 211 3.81 -1.86 -8.40
C LEU A 211 4.46 -1.50 -7.06
N GLY A 212 3.81 -1.86 -5.98
CA GLY A 212 4.37 -1.85 -4.63
C GLY A 212 4.39 -3.26 -4.05
N ASN A 213 5.43 -3.58 -3.27
CA ASN A 213 5.52 -4.82 -2.51
C ASN A 213 6.21 -4.52 -1.17
N ILE A 214 5.56 -4.87 -0.07
CA ILE A 214 6.08 -4.65 1.29
C ILE A 214 6.82 -5.90 1.80
N VAL A 215 6.62 -7.08 1.19
CA VAL A 215 7.03 -8.37 1.71
C VAL A 215 8.30 -8.93 1.06
N TRP A 216 8.88 -9.97 1.67
CA TRP A 216 10.24 -10.52 1.49
C TRP A 216 10.55 -11.17 0.13
N ILE A 217 9.56 -11.68 -0.59
CA ILE A 217 9.77 -12.36 -1.87
C ILE A 217 9.23 -11.48 -3.00
N LEU A 218 10.08 -11.15 -3.96
CA LEU A 218 9.68 -10.52 -5.21
C LEU A 218 8.73 -11.47 -5.94
N THR A 219 7.43 -11.25 -5.80
CA THR A 219 6.44 -11.89 -6.62
C THR A 219 6.70 -11.47 -8.07
N GLN A 220 7.30 -12.35 -8.87
CA GLN A 220 7.48 -12.10 -10.29
C GLN A 220 6.10 -12.07 -10.94
N SER A 221 5.57 -10.89 -11.15
CA SER A 221 4.35 -10.69 -11.93
C SER A 221 4.68 -11.00 -13.39
N ILE A 222 4.30 -12.18 -13.85
CA ILE A 222 4.41 -12.54 -15.26
C ILE A 222 3.23 -11.90 -15.98
N PHE A 223 3.47 -10.75 -16.58
CA PHE A 223 2.55 -10.17 -17.54
C PHE A 223 2.78 -10.85 -18.89
N MET A 224 1.89 -11.76 -19.28
CA MET A 224 1.98 -12.43 -20.58
C MET A 224 1.24 -11.63 -21.66
N GLY A 225 1.90 -11.35 -22.76
CA GLY A 225 1.30 -10.86 -23.99
C GLY A 225 1.32 -9.35 -24.22
N THR A 226 2.14 -8.60 -23.51
CA THR A 226 2.31 -7.14 -23.72
C THR A 226 3.79 -6.75 -23.84
N ASN A 227 4.10 -5.73 -24.65
CA ASN A 227 5.43 -5.16 -24.73
C ASN A 227 5.67 -4.22 -23.56
N PHE A 228 6.50 -4.62 -22.59
CA PHE A 228 6.85 -3.82 -21.43
C PHE A 228 8.23 -3.16 -21.58
N TRP A 229 8.34 -1.87 -21.19
CA TRP A 229 9.59 -1.17 -21.03
C TRP A 229 9.89 -0.98 -19.55
N TYR A 230 11.06 -1.44 -19.10
CA TYR A 230 11.50 -1.40 -17.71
C TYR A 230 12.18 -0.07 -17.39
N LEU A 231 11.73 0.61 -16.34
CA LEU A 231 12.37 1.81 -15.80
C LEU A 231 12.39 1.80 -14.26
N HIS A 232 13.53 1.46 -13.73
CA HIS A 232 14.17 1.80 -12.45
C HIS A 232 13.66 1.25 -11.10
N ARG A 233 14.65 1.11 -10.20
CA ARG A 233 14.67 0.41 -8.90
C ARG A 233 13.65 0.91 -7.86
N MET A 234 13.12 -0.02 -7.06
CA MET A 234 12.24 0.03 -5.87
C MET A 234 10.73 0.29 -6.09
N ALA A 235 10.32 0.97 -7.13
CA ALA A 235 8.97 0.86 -7.66
C ALA A 235 9.10 0.52 -9.13
N ILE A 236 8.63 -0.65 -9.53
CA ILE A 236 8.73 -1.06 -10.92
C ILE A 236 7.64 -0.31 -11.68
N LEU A 237 8.05 0.64 -12.51
CA LEU A 237 7.15 1.38 -13.37
C LEU A 237 7.08 0.64 -14.72
N TYR A 238 5.94 0.04 -15.03
CA TYR A 238 5.70 -0.55 -16.34
C TYR A 238 4.89 0.43 -17.19
N HIS A 239 5.39 0.69 -18.40
CA HIS A 239 4.62 1.36 -19.45
C HIS A 239 4.28 0.32 -20.51
N ALA A 240 3.01 0.19 -20.83
CA ALA A 240 2.55 -0.67 -21.91
C ALA A 240 1.72 0.14 -22.90
N MET A 241 1.98 -0.08 -24.19
CA MET A 241 0.98 0.27 -25.22
C MET A 241 0.09 -0.95 -25.43
N VAL A 242 -1.21 -0.73 -25.39
CA VAL A 242 -2.22 -1.76 -25.66
C VAL A 242 -2.50 -1.74 -27.17
N ASP A 243 -2.04 -2.77 -27.88
CA ASP A 243 -2.29 -2.97 -29.31
C ASP A 243 -3.72 -3.43 -29.60
#